data_3281663ef3ecb325084231b8b2f093c5
#
_entry.id   3281663ef3ecb325084231b8b2f093c5
#
_cell.length_a   1.000
_cell.length_b   1.000
_cell.length_c   1.000
_cell.angle_alpha   90.00
_cell.angle_beta   90.00
_cell.angle_gamma   90.00
#
_symmetry.space_group_name_H-M   'P 1'
#
loop_
_entity.id
_entity.type
_entity.pdbx_description
1 polymer ?
#
loop_
_entity_poly.entity_id
_entity_poly.type
_entity_poly.pdbx_seq_one_letter_code
_entity_poly.pdbx_strand_id
1 'polypeptide(L)'
;MQMLFSATADAFQTAPPSFGGLSFDESLTQYARFTREQADNAIRLGSETEVQSRLFQNAHRIGRQFRRDFKVNAAEVMRMGALVYKMLGIDFHGEPGGDIVIRRCFFSGYYSSQVCRLISSLDEGLLVGLAGGGRLTFTQRITEGNECCLAHLQAGRSPR
;
A
#
# COMPACT_ATOMS: atom_id res chain seq x y z
N MET A 1 -11.00 0.03 5.28
CA MET A 1 -10.05 -0.88 5.93
C MET A 1 -10.34 -2.36 5.64
N GLN A 2 -11.51 -2.87 5.96
CA GLN A 2 -11.85 -4.29 5.76
C GLN A 2 -11.59 -4.78 4.33
N MET A 3 -11.93 -3.98 3.32
CA MET A 3 -11.69 -4.28 1.90
C MET A 3 -10.18 -4.48 1.61
N LEU A 4 -9.32 -3.60 2.14
CA LEU A 4 -7.87 -3.71 1.96
C LEU A 4 -7.32 -4.97 2.67
N PHE A 5 -7.79 -5.25 3.87
CA PHE A 5 -7.37 -6.42 4.64
C PHE A 5 -7.76 -7.73 3.95
N SER A 6 -9.00 -7.83 3.46
CA SER A 6 -9.46 -8.99 2.70
C SER A 6 -8.67 -9.17 1.40
N ALA A 7 -8.43 -8.09 0.67
CA ALA A 7 -7.67 -8.13 -0.57
C ALA A 7 -6.20 -8.53 -0.36
N THR A 8 -5.64 -8.15 0.80
CA THR A 8 -4.27 -8.56 1.17
C THR A 8 -4.21 -10.04 1.53
N ALA A 9 -5.15 -10.53 2.35
CA ALA A 9 -5.24 -11.95 2.71
C ALA A 9 -5.44 -12.84 1.48
N ASP A 10 -6.30 -12.40 0.55
CA ASP A 10 -6.52 -13.07 -0.73
C ASP A 10 -5.24 -13.15 -1.58
N ALA A 11 -4.43 -12.08 -1.60
CA ALA A 11 -3.16 -12.10 -2.30
C ALA A 11 -2.16 -13.13 -1.73
N PHE A 12 -2.20 -13.39 -0.43
CA PHE A 12 -1.45 -14.44 0.24
C PHE A 12 -2.14 -15.82 0.17
N GLN A 13 -3.31 -15.91 -0.43
CA GLN A 13 -4.12 -17.14 -0.52
C GLN A 13 -4.44 -17.74 0.86
N THR A 14 -4.74 -16.89 1.83
CA THR A 14 -5.06 -17.27 3.20
C THR A 14 -6.30 -16.54 3.69
N ALA A 15 -6.93 -17.09 4.74
CA ALA A 15 -8.05 -16.41 5.36
C ALA A 15 -7.59 -15.14 6.09
N PRO A 16 -8.34 -14.03 6.02
CA PRO A 16 -8.03 -12.85 6.80
C PRO A 16 -8.18 -13.16 8.30
N PRO A 17 -7.37 -12.54 9.16
CA PRO A 17 -7.54 -12.65 10.60
C PRO A 17 -8.90 -12.07 11.02
N SER A 18 -9.46 -12.57 12.12
CA SER A 18 -10.69 -12.01 12.68
C SER A 18 -10.40 -10.69 13.39
N PHE A 19 -11.16 -9.65 13.07
CA PHE A 19 -11.06 -8.33 13.70
C PHE A 19 -12.25 -8.04 14.63
N GLY A 20 -13.10 -9.04 14.87
CA GLY A 20 -14.29 -8.89 15.71
C GLY A 20 -13.92 -8.50 17.14
N GLY A 21 -14.55 -7.44 17.67
CA GLY A 21 -14.35 -6.97 19.03
C GLY A 21 -13.07 -6.16 19.27
N LEU A 22 -12.23 -5.96 18.25
CA LEU A 22 -11.01 -5.17 18.35
C LEU A 22 -11.28 -3.68 18.07
N SER A 23 -10.57 -2.81 18.79
CA SER A 23 -10.44 -1.40 18.44
C SER A 23 -9.74 -1.23 17.09
N PHE A 24 -9.80 0.00 16.57
CA PHE A 24 -9.08 0.33 15.34
C PHE A 24 -7.57 0.06 15.43
N ASP A 25 -6.93 0.50 16.50
CA ASP A 25 -5.48 0.36 16.71
C ASP A 25 -5.07 -1.10 16.90
N GLU A 26 -5.88 -1.89 17.60
CA GLU A 26 -5.67 -3.33 17.74
C GLU A 26 -5.80 -4.04 16.39
N SER A 27 -6.80 -3.67 15.59
CA SER A 27 -7.00 -4.21 14.24
C SER A 27 -5.82 -3.87 13.32
N LEU A 28 -5.30 -2.65 13.39
CA LEU A 28 -4.13 -2.23 12.61
C LEU A 28 -2.87 -2.98 13.03
N THR A 29 -2.67 -3.16 14.34
CA THR A 29 -1.56 -3.97 14.90
C THR A 29 -1.65 -5.41 14.45
N GLN A 30 -2.84 -6.01 14.53
CA GLN A 30 -3.04 -7.40 14.09
C GLN A 30 -2.80 -7.54 12.58
N TYR A 31 -3.24 -6.58 11.78
CA TYR A 31 -2.97 -6.57 10.35
C TYR A 31 -1.47 -6.46 10.04
N ALA A 32 -0.73 -5.59 10.74
CA ALA A 32 0.70 -5.46 10.57
C ALA A 32 1.46 -6.76 10.89
N ARG A 33 1.08 -7.45 11.97
CA ARG A 33 1.66 -8.75 12.34
C ARG A 33 1.32 -9.84 11.32
N PHE A 34 0.06 -9.90 10.90
CA PHE A 34 -0.40 -10.85 9.89
C PHE A 34 0.36 -10.67 8.56
N THR A 35 0.43 -9.45 8.04
CA THR A 35 1.10 -9.17 6.76
C THR A 35 2.60 -9.44 6.85
N ARG A 36 3.24 -9.13 7.98
CA ARG A 36 4.64 -9.50 8.24
C ARG A 36 4.84 -11.01 8.15
N GLU A 37 4.05 -11.78 8.89
CA GLU A 37 4.16 -13.25 8.93
C GLU A 37 3.98 -13.86 7.53
N GLN A 38 2.97 -13.42 6.79
CA GLN A 38 2.71 -13.92 5.44
C GLN A 38 3.83 -13.53 4.47
N ALA A 39 4.36 -12.32 4.57
CA ALA A 39 5.47 -11.86 3.74
C ALA A 39 6.77 -12.60 4.06
N ASP A 40 7.10 -12.81 5.35
CA ASP A 40 8.26 -13.61 5.76
C ASP A 40 8.15 -15.06 5.22
N ASN A 41 6.96 -15.65 5.23
CA ASN A 41 6.71 -16.96 4.65
C ASN A 41 6.94 -16.96 3.13
N ALA A 42 6.42 -15.97 2.42
CA ALA A 42 6.59 -15.84 0.98
C ALA A 42 8.07 -15.70 0.59
N ILE A 43 8.82 -14.87 1.33
CA ILE A 43 10.27 -14.69 1.16
C ILE A 43 11.01 -16.02 1.38
N ARG A 44 10.71 -16.73 2.46
CA ARG A 44 11.33 -18.02 2.77
C ARG A 44 11.06 -19.09 1.71
N LEU A 45 9.90 -19.04 1.06
CA LEU A 45 9.49 -20.00 0.03
C LEU A 45 9.90 -19.56 -1.40
N GLY A 46 10.49 -18.38 -1.58
CA GLY A 46 10.89 -17.84 -2.87
C GLY A 46 9.71 -17.49 -3.80
N SER A 47 8.55 -17.16 -3.20
CA SER A 47 7.32 -16.82 -3.94
C SER A 47 7.01 -15.32 -3.98
N GLU A 48 7.99 -14.46 -3.68
CA GLU A 48 7.81 -13.00 -3.58
C GLU A 48 7.20 -12.39 -4.83
N THR A 49 7.73 -12.74 -6.00
CA THR A 49 7.29 -12.17 -7.28
C THR A 49 5.81 -12.43 -7.55
N GLU A 50 5.36 -13.64 -7.26
CA GLU A 50 3.97 -14.02 -7.45
C GLU A 50 3.06 -13.30 -6.45
N VAL A 51 3.46 -13.24 -5.19
CA VAL A 51 2.73 -12.52 -4.14
C VAL A 51 2.67 -11.01 -4.46
N GLN A 52 3.77 -10.40 -4.88
CA GLN A 52 3.81 -8.98 -5.28
C GLN A 52 2.83 -8.70 -6.43
N SER A 53 2.77 -9.58 -7.43
CA SER A 53 1.83 -9.44 -8.53
C SER A 53 0.37 -9.47 -8.05
N ARG A 54 0.02 -10.39 -7.15
CA ARG A 54 -1.34 -10.47 -6.58
C ARG A 54 -1.68 -9.28 -5.70
N LEU A 55 -0.74 -8.85 -4.83
CA LEU A 55 -0.90 -7.66 -3.99
C LEU A 55 -1.17 -6.41 -4.85
N PHE A 56 -0.34 -6.21 -5.87
CA PHE A 56 -0.52 -5.11 -6.82
C PHE A 56 -1.90 -5.16 -7.49
N GLN A 57 -2.29 -6.30 -8.08
CA GLN A 57 -3.55 -6.44 -8.80
C GLN A 57 -4.77 -6.18 -7.91
N ASN A 58 -4.74 -6.71 -6.68
CA ASN A 58 -5.84 -6.54 -5.73
C ASN A 58 -5.96 -5.08 -5.28
N ALA A 59 -4.85 -4.44 -4.93
CA ALA A 59 -4.83 -3.03 -4.55
C ALA A 59 -5.17 -2.10 -5.73
N HIS A 60 -4.74 -2.43 -6.94
CA HIS A 60 -5.07 -1.68 -8.15
C HIS A 60 -6.58 -1.67 -8.43
N ARG A 61 -7.26 -2.81 -8.23
CA ARG A 61 -8.73 -2.87 -8.34
C ARG A 61 -9.40 -1.94 -7.33
N ILE A 62 -8.93 -1.91 -6.08
CA ILE A 62 -9.43 -1.00 -5.03
C ILE A 62 -9.19 0.46 -5.43
N GLY A 63 -7.98 0.80 -5.87
CA GLY A 63 -7.64 2.15 -6.31
C GLY A 63 -8.54 2.63 -7.47
N ARG A 64 -8.77 1.78 -8.46
CA ARG A 64 -9.69 2.06 -9.57
C ARG A 64 -11.14 2.21 -9.11
N GLN A 65 -11.57 1.43 -8.15
CA GLN A 65 -12.90 1.57 -7.57
C GLN A 65 -13.04 2.92 -6.86
N PHE A 66 -12.10 3.29 -5.99
CA PHE A 66 -12.08 4.59 -5.33
C PHE A 66 -12.07 5.75 -6.32
N ARG A 67 -11.27 5.63 -7.40
CA ARG A 67 -11.26 6.63 -8.47
C ARG A 67 -12.67 6.86 -9.06
N ARG A 68 -13.41 5.80 -9.31
CA ARG A 68 -14.78 5.89 -9.87
C ARG A 68 -15.77 6.42 -8.85
N ASP A 69 -15.80 5.85 -7.65
CA ASP A 69 -16.81 6.11 -6.63
C ASP A 69 -16.71 7.54 -6.11
N PHE A 70 -15.50 8.06 -5.95
CA PHE A 70 -15.22 9.42 -5.50
C PHE A 70 -14.92 10.39 -6.63
N LYS A 71 -15.02 9.97 -7.90
CA LYS A 71 -14.75 10.78 -9.10
C LYS A 71 -13.38 11.49 -9.05
N VAL A 72 -12.37 10.80 -8.54
CA VAL A 72 -11.01 11.34 -8.34
C VAL A 72 -10.41 11.71 -9.70
N ASN A 73 -10.11 12.99 -9.92
CA ASN A 73 -9.36 13.46 -11.08
C ASN A 73 -7.84 13.46 -10.79
N ALA A 74 -7.03 13.75 -11.81
CA ALA A 74 -5.57 13.70 -11.70
C ALA A 74 -5.01 14.61 -10.61
N ALA A 75 -5.60 15.80 -10.39
CA ALA A 75 -5.14 16.75 -9.37
C ALA A 75 -5.49 16.32 -7.93
N GLU A 76 -6.43 15.40 -7.78
CA GLU A 76 -6.92 14.93 -6.48
C GLU A 76 -6.27 13.63 -6.01
N VAL A 77 -5.50 12.96 -6.87
CA VAL A 77 -4.88 11.65 -6.56
C VAL A 77 -4.08 11.71 -5.26
N MET A 78 -3.20 12.71 -5.11
CA MET A 78 -2.36 12.85 -3.94
C MET A 78 -3.15 13.16 -2.67
N ARG A 79 -4.19 13.97 -2.78
CA ARG A 79 -5.11 14.27 -1.67
C ARG A 79 -5.88 13.02 -1.23
N MET A 80 -6.39 12.24 -2.16
CA MET A 80 -7.09 11.00 -1.86
C MET A 80 -6.12 9.97 -1.26
N GLY A 81 -4.92 9.85 -1.81
CA GLY A 81 -3.85 9.04 -1.23
C GLY A 81 -3.60 9.43 0.23
N ALA A 82 -3.37 10.71 0.53
CA ALA A 82 -3.14 11.19 1.88
C ALA A 82 -4.26 10.82 2.86
N LEU A 83 -5.53 10.88 2.43
CA LEU A 83 -6.67 10.46 3.26
C LEU A 83 -6.64 8.95 3.57
N VAL A 84 -6.37 8.12 2.58
CA VAL A 84 -6.30 6.66 2.77
C VAL A 84 -5.12 6.30 3.69
N TYR A 85 -3.95 6.87 3.43
CA TYR A 85 -2.74 6.58 4.23
C TYR A 85 -2.84 7.08 5.67
N LYS A 86 -3.50 8.21 5.89
CA LYS A 86 -3.77 8.72 7.24
C LYS A 86 -4.56 7.70 8.09
N MET A 87 -5.54 7.03 7.50
CA MET A 87 -6.29 5.95 8.19
C MET A 87 -5.43 4.73 8.53
N LEU A 88 -4.28 4.56 7.86
CA LEU A 88 -3.34 3.48 8.11
C LEU A 88 -2.17 3.89 9.03
N GLY A 89 -2.26 5.05 9.67
CA GLY A 89 -1.19 5.56 10.54
C GLY A 89 0.08 5.96 9.77
N ILE A 90 -0.07 6.37 8.51
CA ILE A 90 1.02 6.76 7.62
C ILE A 90 0.93 8.27 7.33
N ASP A 91 2.01 8.98 7.64
CA ASP A 91 2.15 10.43 7.37
C ASP A 91 2.65 10.64 5.93
N PHE A 92 1.68 10.70 5.02
CA PHE A 92 1.90 10.77 3.58
C PHE A 92 1.72 12.20 3.08
N HIS A 93 2.72 12.70 2.35
CA HIS A 93 2.68 13.97 1.63
C HIS A 93 2.99 13.73 0.16
N GLY A 94 2.03 14.03 -0.70
CA GLY A 94 2.18 13.91 -2.15
C GLY A 94 2.02 15.26 -2.83
N GLU A 95 2.94 15.56 -3.75
CA GLU A 95 2.96 16.77 -4.58
C GLU A 95 2.23 16.53 -5.92
N PRO A 96 1.65 17.57 -6.53
CA PRO A 96 0.98 17.45 -7.83
C PRO A 96 1.88 16.87 -8.95
N GLY A 97 3.20 17.05 -8.84
CA GLY A 97 4.19 16.51 -9.79
C GLY A 97 4.45 15.01 -9.65
N GLY A 98 3.89 14.36 -8.63
CA GLY A 98 4.05 12.93 -8.38
C GLY A 98 5.03 12.57 -7.28
N ASP A 99 5.77 13.53 -6.74
CA ASP A 99 6.71 13.29 -5.64
C ASP A 99 5.95 13.01 -4.34
N ILE A 100 6.43 12.01 -3.61
CA ILE A 100 5.80 11.52 -2.38
C ILE A 100 6.87 11.42 -1.29
N VAL A 101 6.54 11.97 -0.13
CA VAL A 101 7.34 11.86 1.10
C VAL A 101 6.48 11.22 2.19
N ILE A 102 6.99 10.15 2.82
CA ILE A 102 6.37 9.52 4.00
C ILE A 102 7.32 9.68 5.17
N ARG A 103 6.99 10.55 6.13
CA ARG A 103 7.84 10.83 7.30
C ARG A 103 7.64 9.87 8.45
N ARG A 104 6.45 9.31 8.59
CA ARG A 104 6.13 8.29 9.59
C ARG A 104 5.25 7.22 8.96
N CYS A 105 5.57 5.97 9.27
CA CYS A 105 4.81 4.82 8.81
C CYS A 105 4.61 3.87 9.99
N PHE A 106 3.35 3.62 10.36
CA PHE A 106 3.00 2.69 11.43
C PHE A 106 3.67 1.31 11.22
N PHE A 107 3.72 0.86 9.98
CA PHE A 107 4.24 -0.46 9.64
C PHE A 107 5.77 -0.58 9.71
N SER A 108 6.50 0.54 9.69
CA SER A 108 7.97 0.51 9.75
C SER A 108 8.51 -0.08 11.05
N GLY A 109 7.72 -0.06 12.13
CA GLY A 109 8.06 -0.73 13.39
C GLY A 109 7.85 -2.25 13.38
N TYR A 110 7.19 -2.78 12.36
CA TYR A 110 6.86 -4.21 12.24
C TYR A 110 7.64 -4.91 11.13
N TYR A 111 8.01 -4.19 10.06
CA TYR A 111 8.54 -4.76 8.83
C TYR A 111 10.06 -4.67 8.77
N SER A 112 10.70 -5.76 8.31
CA SER A 112 12.04 -5.70 7.76
C SER A 112 12.03 -4.96 6.40
N SER A 113 13.21 -4.59 5.90
CA SER A 113 13.33 -3.97 4.58
C SER A 113 12.80 -4.88 3.45
N GLN A 114 13.01 -6.19 3.55
CA GLN A 114 12.50 -7.16 2.57
C GLN A 114 10.98 -7.25 2.61
N VAL A 115 10.38 -7.36 3.80
CA VAL A 115 8.93 -7.37 3.99
C VAL A 115 8.31 -6.07 3.46
N CYS A 116 8.91 -4.92 3.80
CA CYS A 116 8.44 -3.62 3.33
C CYS A 116 8.44 -3.54 1.79
N ARG A 117 9.51 -4.01 1.13
CA ARG A 117 9.57 -4.04 -0.35
C ARG A 117 8.49 -4.92 -0.96
N LEU A 118 8.22 -6.08 -0.37
CA LEU A 118 7.17 -6.98 -0.84
C LEU A 118 5.79 -6.34 -0.68
N ILE A 119 5.49 -5.82 0.51
CA ILE A 119 4.19 -5.21 0.83
C ILE A 119 3.96 -3.89 0.06
N SER A 120 5.02 -3.15 -0.31
CA SER A 120 4.91 -1.91 -1.11
C SER A 120 4.21 -2.11 -2.46
N SER A 121 4.05 -3.35 -2.93
CA SER A 121 3.23 -3.64 -4.11
C SER A 121 1.74 -3.30 -3.90
N LEU A 122 1.26 -3.26 -2.65
CA LEU A 122 -0.07 -2.71 -2.31
C LEU A 122 -0.11 -1.19 -2.56
N ASP A 123 0.94 -0.48 -2.15
CA ASP A 123 1.04 0.97 -2.33
C ASP A 123 1.06 1.31 -3.81
N GLU A 124 1.89 0.60 -4.58
CA GLU A 124 1.97 0.76 -6.03
C GLU A 124 0.60 0.51 -6.68
N GLY A 125 -0.01 -0.62 -6.40
CA GLY A 125 -1.33 -0.96 -6.96
C GLY A 125 -2.39 0.07 -6.63
N LEU A 126 -2.50 0.49 -5.37
CA LEU A 126 -3.50 1.45 -4.92
C LEU A 126 -3.34 2.82 -5.60
N LEU A 127 -2.13 3.38 -5.56
CA LEU A 127 -1.87 4.72 -6.12
C LEU A 127 -1.94 4.72 -7.65
N VAL A 128 -1.43 3.69 -8.32
CA VAL A 128 -1.57 3.53 -9.78
C VAL A 128 -3.05 3.36 -10.17
N GLY A 129 -3.83 2.62 -9.38
CA GLY A 129 -5.26 2.48 -9.58
C GLY A 129 -6.02 3.82 -9.42
N LEU A 130 -5.70 4.60 -8.39
CA LEU A 130 -6.24 5.94 -8.15
C LEU A 130 -5.86 6.92 -9.28
N ALA A 131 -4.62 6.86 -9.77
CA ALA A 131 -4.14 7.69 -10.87
C ALA A 131 -4.77 7.32 -12.22
N GLY A 132 -5.31 6.10 -12.34
CA GLY A 132 -5.86 5.58 -13.60
C GLY A 132 -4.79 4.98 -14.52
N GLY A 133 -3.61 4.69 -13.98
CA GLY A 133 -2.47 4.09 -14.66
C GLY A 133 -1.15 4.76 -14.28
N GLY A 134 -0.05 4.17 -14.71
CA GLY A 134 1.28 4.70 -14.43
C GLY A 134 2.16 3.74 -13.64
N ARG A 135 3.08 4.28 -12.86
CA ARG A 135 4.02 3.52 -12.05
C ARG A 135 4.41 4.30 -10.79
N LEU A 136 4.48 3.61 -9.65
CA LEU A 136 5.07 4.12 -8.42
C LEU A 136 6.47 3.54 -8.25
N THR A 137 7.45 4.39 -7.95
CA THR A 137 8.83 3.96 -7.69
C THR A 137 9.32 4.55 -6.38
N PHE A 138 9.74 3.68 -5.45
CA PHE A 138 10.41 4.11 -4.22
C PHE A 138 11.91 4.24 -4.47
N THR A 139 12.50 5.37 -4.03
CA THR A 139 13.94 5.62 -4.09
C THR A 139 14.62 5.42 -2.74
N GLN A 140 13.88 5.55 -1.63
CA GLN A 140 14.36 5.21 -0.29
C GLN A 140 13.19 4.82 0.63
N ARG A 141 13.51 4.09 1.71
CA ARG A 141 12.53 3.61 2.70
C ARG A 141 13.03 3.77 4.13
N ILE A 142 12.12 4.06 5.05
CA ILE A 142 12.41 4.11 6.50
C ILE A 142 12.98 2.76 6.98
N THR A 143 12.45 1.64 6.50
CA THR A 143 12.92 0.29 6.86
C THR A 143 14.32 -0.05 6.33
N GLU A 144 14.91 0.81 5.52
CA GLU A 144 16.29 0.72 5.03
C GLU A 144 17.25 1.64 5.78
N GLY A 145 16.79 2.23 6.90
CA GLY A 145 17.58 3.11 7.74
C GLY A 145 17.53 4.60 7.34
N ASN A 146 16.63 4.98 6.44
CA ASN A 146 16.42 6.37 6.06
C ASN A 146 15.45 7.08 7.01
N GLU A 147 15.52 8.40 7.09
CA GLU A 147 14.63 9.24 7.92
C GLU A 147 13.18 9.27 7.39
N CYS A 148 12.99 9.05 6.08
CA CYS A 148 11.69 9.02 5.44
C CYS A 148 11.67 8.05 4.25
N CYS A 149 10.47 7.70 3.76
CA CYS A 149 10.37 7.10 2.43
C CYS A 149 10.23 8.21 1.39
N LEU A 150 10.93 8.05 0.27
CA LEU A 150 10.74 8.86 -0.94
C LEU A 150 10.26 7.97 -2.07
N ALA A 151 9.24 8.45 -2.77
CA ALA A 151 8.69 7.77 -3.94
C ALA A 151 8.24 8.78 -5.00
N HIS A 152 8.07 8.30 -6.22
CA HIS A 152 7.54 9.08 -7.32
C HIS A 152 6.45 8.30 -8.06
N LEU A 153 5.28 8.92 -8.18
CA LEU A 153 4.15 8.41 -8.97
C LEU A 153 4.16 9.05 -10.35
N GLN A 154 4.67 8.33 -11.32
CA GLN A 154 4.52 8.70 -12.72
C GLN A 154 3.12 8.31 -13.20
N ALA A 155 2.25 9.29 -13.38
CA ALA A 155 0.90 9.02 -13.89
C ALA A 155 0.95 8.51 -15.34
N GLY A 156 0.09 7.54 -15.65
CA GLY A 156 -0.09 7.06 -17.02
C GLY A 156 -0.64 8.18 -17.91
N ARG A 157 -0.22 8.21 -19.19
CA ARG A 157 -0.84 9.10 -20.16
C ARG A 157 -2.30 8.66 -20.34
N SER A 158 -3.25 9.53 -20.03
CA SER A 158 -4.64 9.29 -20.40
C SER A 158 -4.70 9.08 -21.92
N PRO A 159 -5.33 8.00 -22.42
CA PRO A 159 -5.64 7.92 -23.83
C PRO A 159 -6.53 9.13 -24.18
N ARG A 160 -6.13 9.86 -25.22
CA ARG A 160 -6.92 10.96 -25.80
C ARG A 160 -8.20 10.42 -26.42
#